data_407195276140fa6f5561ed350734e893
#
_entry.id   407195276140fa6f5561ed350734e893
#
_cell.length_a   1.000
_cell.length_b   1.000
_cell.length_c   1.000
_cell.angle_alpha   90.00
_cell.angle_beta   90.00
_cell.angle_gamma   90.00
#
_symmetry.space_group_name_H-M   'P 1'
#
loop_
_entity.id
_entity.type
_entity.pdbx_description
1 polymer ?
#
loop_
_entity_poly.entity_id
_entity_poly.type
_entity_poly.pdbx_seq_one_letter_code
_entity_poly.pdbx_strand_id
1 'polypeptide(L)' 'MKLLEGKVAIITGASRGIGSGIAKIFAEQGANVAFTYSSSVESALALENELNALGIKAKGYKSN' A
#
# COMPACT_ATOMS: atom_id res chain seq x y z
N MET A 1 2.85 19.47 -1.69
CA MET A 1 1.39 19.35 -1.53
C MET A 1 0.96 17.90 -1.67
N LYS A 2 0.14 17.43 -0.74
CA LYS A 2 -0.37 16.05 -0.79
C LYS A 2 -1.77 16.06 -1.36
N LEU A 3 -1.90 15.57 -2.58
CA LEU A 3 -3.16 15.63 -3.32
C LEU A 3 -4.22 14.65 -2.82
N LEU A 4 -3.79 13.57 -2.15
CA LEU A 4 -4.70 12.50 -1.74
C LEU A 4 -4.84 12.38 -0.22
N GLU A 5 -4.47 13.40 0.50
CA GLU A 5 -4.57 13.39 1.96
C GLU A 5 -6.01 13.13 2.39
N GLY A 6 -6.19 12.16 3.28
CA GLY A 6 -7.51 11.79 3.76
C GLY A 6 -8.25 10.80 2.86
N LYS A 7 -7.69 10.46 1.69
CA LYS A 7 -8.29 9.48 0.79
C LYS A 7 -7.80 8.08 1.11
N VAL A 8 -8.54 7.08 0.67
CA VAL A 8 -8.15 5.67 0.81
C VAL A 8 -8.04 5.06 -0.57
N ALA A 9 -6.89 4.44 -0.84
CA ALA A 9 -6.66 3.73 -2.09
C ALA A 9 -6.71 2.22 -1.81
N ILE A 10 -7.42 1.49 -2.64
CA ILE A 10 -7.50 0.03 -2.54
C ILE A 10 -6.79 -0.55 -3.75
N ILE A 11 -5.76 -1.34 -3.53
CA ILE A 11 -4.91 -1.85 -4.59
C ILE A 11 -4.82 -3.36 -4.48
N THR A 12 -5.16 -4.07 -5.55
CA THR A 12 -5.05 -5.52 -5.58
C THR A 12 -3.66 -5.92 -6.07
N GLY A 13 -3.08 -6.93 -5.42
CA GLY A 13 -1.76 -7.43 -5.81
C GLY A 13 -0.61 -6.46 -5.58
N ALA A 14 -0.76 -5.55 -4.62
CA ALA A 14 0.22 -4.48 -4.41
C ALA A 14 1.57 -4.95 -3.86
N SER A 15 1.65 -6.18 -3.39
CA SER A 15 2.92 -6.72 -2.89
C SER A 15 3.88 -7.10 -4.01
N ARG A 16 3.48 -6.94 -5.27
CA ARG A 16 4.31 -7.26 -6.42
C ARG A 16 4.51 -6.04 -7.32
N GLY A 17 5.73 -5.87 -7.78
CA GLY A 17 6.12 -5.02 -8.90
C GLY A 17 5.29 -3.76 -9.10
N ILE A 18 4.47 -3.75 -10.14
CA ILE A 18 3.69 -2.57 -10.54
C ILE A 18 2.72 -2.14 -9.43
N GLY A 19 2.07 -3.11 -8.78
CA GLY A 19 1.14 -2.80 -7.70
C GLY A 19 1.80 -2.11 -6.53
N SER A 20 3.00 -2.55 -6.14
CA SER A 20 3.72 -1.92 -5.04
C SER A 20 4.16 -0.52 -5.41
N GLY A 21 4.55 -0.30 -6.67
CA GLY A 21 4.92 1.03 -7.14
C GLY A 21 3.75 2.00 -7.08
N ILE A 22 2.58 1.54 -7.50
CA ILE A 22 1.36 2.35 -7.44
C ILE A 22 1.02 2.69 -5.99
N ALA A 23 1.13 1.71 -5.09
CA ALA A 23 0.85 1.93 -3.67
C ALA A 23 1.75 3.01 -3.09
N LYS A 24 3.03 2.99 -3.44
CA LYS A 24 3.97 4.00 -2.96
C LYS A 24 3.63 5.39 -3.49
N ILE A 25 3.22 5.49 -4.74
CA ILE A 25 2.84 6.76 -5.33
C ILE A 25 1.65 7.35 -4.58
N PHE A 26 0.62 6.55 -4.34
CA PHE A 26 -0.54 7.03 -3.59
C PHE A 26 -0.17 7.43 -2.16
N ALA A 27 0.67 6.64 -1.51
CA ALA A 27 1.11 6.94 -0.15
C ALA A 27 1.89 8.25 -0.09
N GLU A 28 2.72 8.51 -1.08
CA GLU A 28 3.48 9.76 -1.14
C GLU A 28 2.57 10.97 -1.29
N GLN A 29 1.39 10.77 -1.89
CA GLN A 29 0.40 11.84 -2.01
C GLN A 29 -0.52 11.93 -0.79
N GLY A 30 -0.23 11.16 0.25
CA GLY A 30 -0.97 11.25 1.50
C GLY A 30 -2.15 10.29 1.63
N ALA A 31 -2.38 9.42 0.65
CA ALA A 31 -3.48 8.47 0.72
C ALA A 31 -3.16 7.34 1.70
N ASN A 32 -4.16 6.91 2.44
CA ASN A 32 -4.06 5.67 3.19
C ASN A 32 -4.25 4.53 2.19
N VAL A 33 -3.54 3.44 2.37
CA VAL A 33 -3.52 2.36 1.39
C VAL A 33 -3.99 1.06 2.00
N ALA A 34 -4.97 0.42 1.39
CA ALA A 34 -5.36 -0.94 1.69
C ALA A 34 -4.99 -1.78 0.47
N PHE A 35 -4.28 -2.87 0.64
CA PHE A 35 -3.88 -3.67 -0.49
C PHE A 35 -4.11 -5.15 -0.19
N THR A 36 -4.25 -5.93 -1.27
CA THR A 36 -4.42 -7.37 -1.13
C THR A 36 -3.20 -8.11 -1.66
N TYR A 37 -2.95 -9.28 -1.10
CA TYR A 37 -1.88 -10.16 -1.57
C TYR A 37 -2.37 -11.61 -1.46
N SER A 38 -1.78 -12.51 -2.24
CA SER A 38 -2.22 -13.90 -2.25
C SER A 38 -1.29 -14.84 -1.46
N SER A 39 -0.01 -14.78 -1.70
CA SER A 39 0.93 -15.73 -1.09
C SER A 39 2.19 -15.13 -0.52
N SER A 40 2.57 -13.94 -0.93
CA SER A 40 3.84 -13.33 -0.55
C SER A 40 3.70 -12.52 0.74
N VAL A 41 3.55 -13.23 1.87
CA VAL A 41 3.33 -12.58 3.16
C VAL A 41 4.49 -11.67 3.54
N GLU A 42 5.71 -12.14 3.32
CA GLU A 42 6.89 -11.33 3.66
C GLU A 42 6.96 -10.05 2.85
N SER A 43 6.68 -10.13 1.55
CA SER A 43 6.65 -8.95 0.70
C SER A 43 5.55 -7.99 1.12
N ALA A 44 4.39 -8.54 1.49
CA ALA A 44 3.27 -7.72 1.94
C ALA A 44 3.59 -6.99 3.24
N LEU A 45 4.23 -7.67 4.19
CA LEU A 45 4.62 -7.04 5.45
C LEU A 45 5.69 -5.96 5.22
N ALA A 46 6.63 -6.22 4.33
CA ALA A 46 7.65 -5.24 4.00
C ALA A 46 7.03 -4.00 3.37
N LEU A 47 6.08 -4.19 2.46
CA LEU A 47 5.38 -3.07 1.84
C LEU A 47 4.56 -2.29 2.86
N GLU A 48 3.84 -3.00 3.73
CA GLU A 48 3.05 -2.35 4.77
C GLU A 48 3.93 -1.46 5.66
N ASN A 49 5.08 -1.98 6.10
CA ASN A 49 6.00 -1.21 6.92
C ASN A 49 6.55 -0.01 6.17
N GLU A 50 6.89 -0.20 4.90
CA GLU A 50 7.44 0.87 4.08
C GLU A 50 6.42 1.99 3.89
N LEU A 51 5.17 1.64 3.62
CA LEU A 51 4.11 2.63 3.43
C LEU A 51 3.79 3.37 4.73
N ASN A 52 3.76 2.65 5.85
CA ASN A 52 3.52 3.28 7.13
C ASN A 52 4.63 4.25 7.52
N ALA A 53 5.85 3.98 7.07
CA ALA A 53 6.99 4.89 7.31
C ALA A 53 6.82 6.22 6.58
N LEU A 54 5.95 6.29 5.58
CA LEU A 54 5.66 7.54 4.87
C LEU A 54 4.63 8.40 5.60
N GLY A 55 4.15 7.94 6.76
CA GLY A 55 3.22 8.74 7.57
C GLY A 55 1.74 8.50 7.29
N ILE A 56 1.43 7.53 6.41
CA ILE A 56 0.03 7.16 6.15
C ILE A 56 -0.29 5.87 6.87
N LYS A 57 -1.54 5.44 6.81
CA LYS A 57 -1.96 4.15 7.34
C LYS A 57 -2.03 3.14 6.21
N ALA A 58 -1.29 2.06 6.34
CA ALA A 58 -1.29 1.01 5.33
C ALA A 58 -1.61 -0.33 5.98
N LYS A 59 -2.44 -1.12 5.30
CA LYS A 59 -2.83 -2.43 5.78
C LYS A 59 -2.90 -3.41 4.63
N GLY A 60 -2.27 -4.57 4.80
CA GLY A 60 -2.32 -5.65 3.83
C GLY A 60 -3.36 -6.69 4.23
N TYR A 61 -4.12 -7.18 3.26
CA TYR A 61 -5.12 -8.21 3.47
C TYR A 61 -4.81 -9.40 2.58
N LYS A 62 -4.77 -10.59 3.17
CA LYS A 62 -4.54 -11.79 2.39
C LYS A 62 -5.81 -12.14 1.62
N SER A 63 -5.64 -12.40 0.33
CA SER A 63 -6.74 -12.77 -0.56
C SER A 63 -6.42 -14.11 -1.21
N ASN A 64 -7.40 -14.97 -1.31
CA ASN A 64 -7.22 -16.25 -1.97
C ASN A 64 -7.61 -16.16 -3.44
#